data_abd9e0346970b4cbb29d82f2e1223cbf
#
_entry.id   abd9e0346970b4cbb29d82f2e1223cbf
#
_cell.length_a   1.000
_cell.length_b   1.000
_cell.length_c   1.000
_cell.angle_alpha   90.00
_cell.angle_beta   90.00
_cell.angle_gamma   90.00
#
_symmetry.space_group_name_H-M   'P 1'
#
loop_
_entity.id
_entity.type
_entity.pdbx_description
1 polymer ?
#
loop_
_entity_poly.entity_id
_entity_poly.type
_entity_poly.pdbx_seq_one_letter_code
_entity_poly.pdbx_strand_id
1 'polypeptide(L)'
;ALIVASGGISGNLEMMKEEGVVHVDPKFEEVFTEGYQVLITFPDSCQDGDGQKAVWEIGGKKTRMVISADPEVPNPGVRIGPNTPWLNANQIKVVTEMPYLRVNEQGKRFINEEMSNQHTAMSRAYCSQTNMHGYMIFDENTVKHMEESFEENYVYFIFKGAKLEGLRGQMDAAIALGNKHMCHFDTIHEVCEYMGINEEECRKTIAKYNKAKEDNYDPDFHTDPKYIMPVNEESGHIYCFRIFAGAYDTMGGLAINENGNILDKDNKPIEALYGAGDMVTGSFYGEPTSNAGGTVFGSMTTGLLAGDSAAAYVKSL
;
A
#
# COMPACT_ATOMS: atom_id res chain seq x y z
N ALA A 1 27.33 21.22 13.19
CA ALA A 1 26.69 20.07 12.53
C ALA A 1 25.21 20.33 12.31
N LEU A 2 24.67 19.85 11.22
CA LEU A 2 23.25 19.90 10.87
C LEU A 2 22.74 18.48 10.62
N ILE A 3 21.60 18.15 11.20
CA ILE A 3 20.89 16.88 10.94
C ILE A 3 19.61 17.22 10.19
N VAL A 4 19.41 16.65 9.00
CA VAL A 4 18.18 16.77 8.22
C VAL A 4 17.32 15.54 8.46
N ALA A 5 16.10 15.74 8.96
CA ALA A 5 15.16 14.68 9.34
C ALA A 5 13.70 15.17 9.10
N SER A 6 13.43 15.72 7.91
CA SER A 6 12.15 16.36 7.57
C SER A 6 11.10 15.40 6.98
N GLY A 7 11.37 14.09 7.00
CA GLY A 7 10.43 13.08 6.49
C GLY A 7 10.51 12.88 4.98
N GLY A 8 9.48 12.25 4.43
CA GLY A 8 9.37 11.90 3.01
C GLY A 8 8.76 12.99 2.13
N ILE A 9 8.14 12.55 1.02
CA ILE A 9 7.49 13.43 0.03
C ILE A 9 6.03 13.07 -0.22
N SER A 10 5.42 12.26 0.63
CA SER A 10 4.07 11.75 0.42
C SER A 10 2.96 12.82 0.44
N GLY A 11 3.27 14.03 0.94
CA GLY A 11 2.40 15.21 0.85
C GLY A 11 2.54 16.00 -0.46
N ASN A 12 3.45 15.60 -1.37
CA ASN A 12 3.75 16.32 -2.61
C ASN A 12 3.61 15.42 -3.83
N LEU A 13 2.38 15.34 -4.37
CA LEU A 13 2.07 14.48 -5.52
C LEU A 13 2.91 14.82 -6.75
N GLU A 14 3.15 16.10 -7.03
CA GLU A 14 3.95 16.51 -8.19
C GLU A 14 5.39 15.98 -8.06
N MET A 15 6.00 16.13 -6.89
CA MET A 15 7.34 15.59 -6.64
C MET A 15 7.35 14.05 -6.69
N MET A 16 6.31 13.38 -6.20
CA MET A 16 6.19 11.92 -6.32
C MET A 16 6.11 11.47 -7.78
N LYS A 17 5.44 12.24 -8.64
CA LYS A 17 5.38 11.99 -10.10
C LYS A 17 6.75 12.24 -10.75
N GLU A 18 7.37 13.39 -10.46
CA GLU A 18 8.70 13.76 -10.98
C GLU A 18 9.77 12.72 -10.63
N GLU A 19 9.73 12.18 -9.42
CA GLU A 19 10.69 11.17 -8.95
C GLU A 19 10.25 9.72 -9.29
N GLY A 20 9.17 9.54 -10.06
CA GLY A 20 8.69 8.25 -10.54
C GLY A 20 8.11 7.34 -9.45
N VAL A 21 7.75 7.91 -8.32
CA VAL A 21 7.13 7.20 -7.19
C VAL A 21 5.68 6.86 -7.50
N VAL A 22 4.95 7.79 -8.13
CA VAL A 22 3.58 7.60 -8.63
C VAL A 22 3.60 7.65 -10.15
N HIS A 23 3.04 6.63 -10.80
CA HIS A 23 2.98 6.49 -12.26
C HIS A 23 1.63 5.89 -12.67
N VAL A 24 0.65 6.74 -12.81
CA VAL A 24 -0.73 6.37 -13.20
C VAL A 24 -1.23 7.28 -14.32
N ASP A 25 -2.23 6.80 -15.06
CA ASP A 25 -2.96 7.65 -16.00
C ASP A 25 -3.56 8.85 -15.26
N PRO A 26 -3.66 10.03 -15.90
CA PRO A 26 -4.26 11.22 -15.30
C PRO A 26 -5.65 11.00 -14.69
N LYS A 27 -6.44 10.09 -15.28
CA LYS A 27 -7.77 9.72 -14.76
C LYS A 27 -7.76 9.09 -13.37
N PHE A 28 -6.61 8.62 -12.89
CA PHE A 28 -6.43 8.02 -11.57
C PHE A 28 -5.62 8.89 -10.61
N GLU A 29 -5.09 10.03 -11.05
CA GLU A 29 -4.28 10.90 -10.17
C GLU A 29 -5.07 11.37 -8.94
N GLU A 30 -6.39 11.58 -9.10
CA GLU A 30 -7.26 12.02 -8.02
C GLU A 30 -7.20 11.12 -6.78
N VAL A 31 -6.94 9.81 -6.94
CA VAL A 31 -6.90 8.87 -5.80
C VAL A 31 -5.69 9.08 -4.90
N PHE A 32 -4.66 9.76 -5.39
CA PHE A 32 -3.45 10.10 -4.63
C PHE A 32 -3.51 11.51 -4.03
N THR A 33 -4.68 12.14 -4.03
CA THR A 33 -4.91 13.46 -3.45
C THR A 33 -5.61 13.38 -2.09
N GLU A 34 -5.62 14.50 -1.37
CA GLU A 34 -6.33 14.60 -0.10
C GLU A 34 -7.80 14.19 -0.25
N GLY A 35 -8.29 13.40 0.68
CA GLY A 35 -9.69 12.95 0.74
C GLY A 35 -9.95 11.55 0.23
N TYR A 36 -9.03 10.91 -0.49
CA TYR A 36 -9.19 9.54 -1.00
C TYR A 36 -8.52 8.47 -0.13
N GLN A 37 -7.68 8.83 0.82
CA GLN A 37 -6.96 7.94 1.74
C GLN A 37 -6.06 6.86 1.12
N VAL A 38 -5.79 6.91 -0.18
CA VAL A 38 -4.79 6.04 -0.81
C VAL A 38 -3.39 6.44 -0.35
N LEU A 39 -3.17 7.74 -0.19
CA LEU A 39 -2.05 8.25 0.58
C LEU A 39 -2.56 8.52 2.00
N ILE A 40 -2.15 7.69 2.94
CA ILE A 40 -2.43 7.89 4.36
C ILE A 40 -1.48 8.98 4.90
N THR A 41 -1.42 10.08 4.20
CA THR A 41 -0.81 11.29 4.72
C THR A 41 -1.83 11.96 5.60
N PHE A 42 -1.49 12.12 6.86
CA PHE A 42 -2.27 13.02 7.69
C PHE A 42 -2.31 14.39 6.99
N PRO A 43 -3.46 15.06 6.94
CA PRO A 43 -3.60 16.36 6.27
C PRO A 43 -2.58 17.41 6.73
N ASP A 44 -2.00 17.21 7.90
CA ASP A 44 -1.00 18.09 8.52
C ASP A 44 0.45 17.59 8.34
N SER A 45 0.67 16.54 7.54
CA SER A 45 2.04 16.09 7.30
C SER A 45 2.74 17.04 6.35
N CYS A 46 3.72 17.77 6.88
CA CYS A 46 4.61 18.61 6.09
C CYS A 46 5.64 17.79 5.29
N GLN A 47 5.21 16.65 4.72
CA GLN A 47 6.06 15.79 3.90
C GLN A 47 6.07 16.28 2.45
N ASP A 48 6.56 17.48 2.25
CA ASP A 48 6.58 18.19 0.96
C ASP A 48 7.90 18.06 0.18
N GLY A 49 8.93 17.48 0.83
CA GLY A 49 10.23 17.25 0.21
C GLY A 49 11.20 18.41 0.29
N ASP A 50 10.90 19.47 1.02
CA ASP A 50 11.77 20.64 1.09
C ASP A 50 13.16 20.32 1.65
N GLY A 51 13.25 19.39 2.62
CA GLY A 51 14.53 18.93 3.15
C GLY A 51 15.38 18.21 2.09
N GLN A 52 14.79 17.33 1.29
CA GLN A 52 15.47 16.66 0.18
C GLN A 52 15.92 17.66 -0.86
N LYS A 53 15.06 18.59 -1.29
CA LYS A 53 15.38 19.63 -2.28
C LYS A 53 16.55 20.49 -1.82
N ALA A 54 16.51 20.97 -0.58
CA ALA A 54 17.59 21.78 -0.01
C ALA A 54 18.95 21.07 -0.02
N VAL A 55 18.96 19.75 0.29
CA VAL A 55 20.18 18.96 0.25
C VAL A 55 20.63 18.69 -1.19
N TRP A 56 19.73 18.45 -2.13
CA TRP A 56 20.08 18.26 -3.54
C TRP A 56 20.67 19.52 -4.17
N GLU A 57 20.16 20.70 -3.80
CA GLU A 57 20.68 22.00 -4.29
C GLU A 57 22.14 22.24 -3.91
N ILE A 58 22.58 21.76 -2.76
CA ILE A 58 23.98 21.86 -2.31
C ILE A 58 24.84 20.68 -2.78
N GLY A 59 24.30 19.81 -3.64
CA GLY A 59 25.05 18.71 -4.26
C GLY A 59 24.89 17.36 -3.60
N GLY A 60 23.95 17.19 -2.67
CA GLY A 60 23.61 15.91 -2.07
C GLY A 60 23.18 14.88 -3.10
N LYS A 61 23.61 13.63 -2.90
CA LYS A 61 23.30 12.53 -3.80
C LYS A 61 21.87 12.06 -3.64
N LYS A 62 21.12 12.06 -4.75
CA LYS A 62 19.79 11.45 -4.81
C LYS A 62 19.87 9.92 -4.70
N THR A 63 18.93 9.34 -3.95
CA THR A 63 18.62 7.91 -4.03
C THR A 63 17.21 7.71 -4.57
N ARG A 64 16.91 6.52 -5.04
CA ARG A 64 15.53 6.16 -5.43
C ARG A 64 14.60 6.35 -4.25
N MET A 65 13.45 6.95 -4.53
CA MET A 65 12.34 7.03 -3.58
C MET A 65 11.28 6.00 -3.93
N VAL A 66 10.63 5.50 -2.91
CA VAL A 66 9.62 4.46 -3.03
C VAL A 66 8.50 4.70 -2.02
N ILE A 67 7.31 4.23 -2.34
CA ILE A 67 6.19 4.23 -1.41
C ILE A 67 6.44 3.20 -0.31
N SER A 68 6.28 3.59 0.95
CA SER A 68 6.07 2.66 2.06
C SER A 68 4.61 2.21 2.02
N ALA A 69 4.38 1.08 1.37
CA ALA A 69 3.12 0.81 0.71
C ALA A 69 2.14 -0.02 1.53
N ASP A 70 0.85 0.29 1.35
CA ASP A 70 -0.30 -0.42 1.88
C ASP A 70 -1.38 -0.55 0.78
N PRO A 71 -2.03 -1.71 0.58
CA PRO A 71 -3.11 -1.83 -0.40
C PRO A 71 -4.35 -1.07 0.08
N GLU A 72 -4.83 -0.12 -0.73
CA GLU A 72 -5.95 0.75 -0.37
C GLU A 72 -7.04 0.78 -1.43
N VAL A 73 -8.30 0.73 -1.00
CA VAL A 73 -9.45 1.11 -1.82
C VAL A 73 -9.68 2.61 -1.63
N PRO A 74 -9.64 3.42 -2.71
CA PRO A 74 -9.99 4.82 -2.59
C PRO A 74 -11.40 4.96 -2.04
N ASN A 75 -11.55 5.57 -0.88
CA ASN A 75 -12.85 5.75 -0.22
C ASN A 75 -12.99 7.20 0.26
N PRO A 76 -13.45 8.10 -0.64
CA PRO A 76 -13.57 9.51 -0.31
C PRO A 76 -14.53 9.74 0.85
N GLY A 77 -14.13 10.61 1.78
CA GLY A 77 -14.94 11.01 2.93
C GLY A 77 -14.80 10.13 4.17
N VAL A 78 -14.07 9.02 4.11
CA VAL A 78 -13.75 8.24 5.32
C VAL A 78 -12.43 8.73 5.90
N ARG A 79 -12.49 9.51 6.97
CA ARG A 79 -11.29 9.89 7.72
C ARG A 79 -11.12 8.97 8.92
N ILE A 80 -9.95 8.37 9.02
CA ILE A 80 -9.55 7.61 10.20
C ILE A 80 -8.93 8.62 11.17
N GLY A 81 -9.72 9.01 12.18
CA GLY A 81 -9.20 9.85 13.26
C GLY A 81 -8.51 9.02 14.34
N PRO A 82 -7.60 9.62 15.13
CA PRO A 82 -6.85 8.93 16.18
C PRO A 82 -7.75 8.31 17.28
N ASN A 83 -9.01 8.71 17.37
CA ASN A 83 -9.98 8.24 18.37
C ASN A 83 -11.06 7.33 17.76
N THR A 84 -10.97 6.97 16.49
CA THR A 84 -11.96 6.09 15.86
C THR A 84 -11.44 4.66 15.96
N PRO A 85 -12.23 3.71 16.53
CA PRO A 85 -11.84 2.31 16.50
C PRO A 85 -11.68 1.87 15.06
N TRP A 86 -10.47 1.55 14.67
CA TRP A 86 -10.05 1.24 13.29
C TRP A 86 -11.02 0.26 12.61
N LEU A 87 -11.33 -0.83 13.27
CA LEU A 87 -12.19 -1.88 12.75
C LEU A 87 -13.62 -1.41 12.46
N ASN A 88 -14.21 -0.62 13.38
CA ASN A 88 -15.60 -0.16 13.23
C ASN A 88 -15.74 0.98 12.22
N ALA A 89 -14.67 1.74 11.99
CA ALA A 89 -14.70 2.90 11.12
C ALA A 89 -14.42 2.55 9.65
N ASN A 90 -13.71 1.44 9.38
CA ASN A 90 -13.26 1.13 8.04
C ASN A 90 -13.14 -0.38 7.79
N GLN A 91 -14.28 -1.07 7.77
CA GLN A 91 -14.31 -2.50 7.46
C GLN A 91 -13.93 -2.78 5.99
N ILE A 92 -14.17 -1.82 5.10
CA ILE A 92 -13.71 -1.89 3.70
C ILE A 92 -12.19 -2.03 3.63
N LYS A 93 -11.45 -1.26 4.46
CA LYS A 93 -9.99 -1.39 4.55
C LYS A 93 -9.58 -2.79 5.01
N VAL A 94 -10.28 -3.35 5.97
CA VAL A 94 -9.99 -4.71 6.46
C VAL A 94 -10.09 -5.74 5.34
N VAL A 95 -11.06 -5.59 4.44
CA VAL A 95 -11.22 -6.50 3.28
C VAL A 95 -10.00 -6.45 2.37
N THR A 96 -9.35 -5.29 2.20
CA THR A 96 -8.14 -5.20 1.36
C THR A 96 -6.98 -6.05 1.87
N GLU A 97 -7.01 -6.42 3.13
CA GLU A 97 -6.01 -7.26 3.78
C GLU A 97 -6.36 -8.76 3.72
N MET A 98 -7.56 -9.11 3.22
CA MET A 98 -7.99 -10.51 3.13
C MET A 98 -7.29 -11.24 1.99
N PRO A 99 -7.05 -12.55 2.12
CA PRO A 99 -6.35 -13.36 1.12
C PRO A 99 -7.29 -13.82 -0.01
N TYR A 100 -8.12 -12.93 -0.53
CA TYR A 100 -9.08 -13.26 -1.60
C TYR A 100 -8.51 -12.97 -2.98
N LEU A 101 -9.19 -13.54 -4.00
CA LEU A 101 -8.77 -13.49 -5.41
C LEU A 101 -8.40 -12.07 -5.85
N ARG A 102 -7.18 -11.91 -6.35
CA ARG A 102 -6.68 -10.66 -6.95
C ARG A 102 -6.35 -10.82 -8.41
N VAL A 103 -6.90 -9.93 -9.23
CA VAL A 103 -6.64 -9.87 -10.67
C VAL A 103 -6.21 -8.47 -11.10
N ASN A 104 -5.49 -8.39 -12.21
CA ASN A 104 -5.15 -7.12 -12.87
C ASN A 104 -6.19 -6.75 -13.95
N GLU A 105 -6.00 -5.62 -14.67
CA GLU A 105 -6.88 -5.20 -15.77
C GLU A 105 -7.03 -6.26 -16.86
N GLN A 106 -6.02 -7.11 -17.06
CA GLN A 106 -6.06 -8.21 -18.01
C GLN A 106 -6.84 -9.43 -17.50
N GLY A 107 -7.43 -9.36 -16.31
CA GLY A 107 -8.18 -10.46 -15.70
C GLY A 107 -7.31 -11.59 -15.16
N LYS A 108 -6.01 -11.38 -14.99
CA LYS A 108 -5.05 -12.41 -14.55
C LYS A 108 -4.62 -12.20 -13.10
N ARG A 109 -4.49 -13.28 -12.35
CA ARG A 109 -3.81 -13.24 -11.04
C ARG A 109 -2.37 -12.74 -11.21
N PHE A 110 -1.86 -12.02 -10.22
CA PHE A 110 -0.52 -11.45 -10.26
C PHE A 110 0.29 -11.66 -8.97
N ILE A 111 -0.30 -12.32 -7.97
CA ILE A 111 0.33 -12.58 -6.69
C ILE A 111 -0.31 -13.80 -6.00
N ASN A 112 0.45 -14.44 -5.11
CA ASN A 112 -0.10 -15.33 -4.11
C ASN A 112 -0.86 -14.50 -3.06
N GLU A 113 -2.14 -14.77 -2.87
CA GLU A 113 -3.03 -14.00 -2.01
C GLU A 113 -2.66 -14.10 -0.51
N GLU A 114 -1.95 -15.14 -0.07
CA GLU A 114 -1.42 -15.26 1.29
C GLU A 114 -0.44 -14.13 1.64
N MET A 115 0.15 -13.49 0.61
CA MET A 115 1.02 -12.33 0.81
C MET A 115 0.27 -11.11 1.35
N SER A 116 -1.05 -11.18 1.55
CA SER A 116 -1.82 -10.13 2.23
C SER A 116 -1.29 -9.80 3.64
N ASN A 117 -0.64 -10.74 4.32
CA ASN A 117 0.05 -10.49 5.59
C ASN A 117 1.39 -9.76 5.45
N GLN A 118 1.83 -9.55 4.23
CA GLN A 118 3.09 -8.89 3.87
C GLN A 118 2.74 -7.61 3.09
N HIS A 119 2.24 -6.59 3.77
CA HIS A 119 1.70 -5.36 3.18
C HIS A 119 2.60 -4.78 2.10
N THR A 120 3.89 -4.67 2.38
CA THR A 120 4.85 -4.13 1.42
C THR A 120 5.02 -4.99 0.18
N ALA A 121 5.06 -6.32 0.33
CA ALA A 121 5.15 -7.23 -0.82
C ALA A 121 3.86 -7.15 -1.66
N MET A 122 2.70 -7.15 -1.00
CA MET A 122 1.40 -6.99 -1.64
C MET A 122 1.32 -5.68 -2.41
N SER A 123 1.62 -4.56 -1.77
CA SER A 123 1.56 -3.24 -2.40
C SER A 123 2.55 -3.08 -3.55
N ARG A 124 3.74 -3.70 -3.47
CA ARG A 124 4.68 -3.75 -4.59
C ARG A 124 4.13 -4.49 -5.78
N ALA A 125 3.40 -5.58 -5.53
CA ALA A 125 2.71 -6.28 -6.60
C ALA A 125 1.70 -5.36 -7.31
N TYR A 126 0.97 -4.52 -6.56
CA TYR A 126 0.11 -3.49 -7.15
C TYR A 126 0.90 -2.40 -7.87
N CYS A 127 2.02 -1.90 -7.30
CA CYS A 127 2.90 -0.94 -7.99
C CYS A 127 3.41 -1.46 -9.33
N SER A 128 3.55 -2.76 -9.49
CA SER A 128 4.02 -3.40 -10.72
C SER A 128 2.92 -3.61 -11.76
N GLN A 129 1.64 -3.38 -11.41
CA GLN A 129 0.53 -3.47 -12.35
C GLN A 129 0.32 -2.13 -13.07
N THR A 130 -0.40 -2.18 -14.19
CA THR A 130 -0.84 -0.99 -14.92
C THR A 130 -1.58 -0.05 -13.97
N ASN A 131 -1.22 1.23 -13.98
CA ASN A 131 -1.83 2.26 -13.13
C ASN A 131 -1.74 1.98 -11.61
N MET A 132 -0.76 1.21 -11.17
CA MET A 132 -0.51 0.88 -9.75
C MET A 132 -1.74 0.31 -9.03
N HIS A 133 -2.61 -0.42 -9.74
CA HIS A 133 -3.78 -1.03 -9.14
C HIS A 133 -4.08 -2.44 -9.66
N GLY A 134 -4.92 -3.13 -8.93
CA GLY A 134 -5.55 -4.39 -9.29
C GLY A 134 -6.95 -4.46 -8.68
N TYR A 135 -7.56 -5.60 -8.81
CA TYR A 135 -8.93 -5.81 -8.35
C TYR A 135 -8.98 -7.00 -7.42
N MET A 136 -9.75 -6.89 -6.36
CA MET A 136 -10.14 -8.01 -5.52
C MET A 136 -11.57 -8.38 -5.87
N ILE A 137 -11.82 -9.65 -6.19
CA ILE A 137 -13.14 -10.17 -6.56
C ILE A 137 -13.55 -11.23 -5.55
N PHE A 138 -14.75 -11.12 -5.04
CA PHE A 138 -15.35 -12.06 -4.09
C PHE A 138 -16.86 -12.12 -4.26
N ASP A 139 -17.48 -13.17 -3.75
CA ASP A 139 -18.90 -13.41 -3.91
C ASP A 139 -19.72 -13.18 -2.63
N GLU A 140 -21.02 -13.35 -2.72
CA GLU A 140 -21.97 -13.20 -1.63
C GLU A 140 -21.67 -14.14 -0.46
N ASN A 141 -21.19 -15.36 -0.72
CA ASN A 141 -20.83 -16.31 0.35
C ASN A 141 -19.60 -15.81 1.13
N THR A 142 -18.65 -15.19 0.45
CA THR A 142 -17.47 -14.58 1.06
C THR A 142 -17.85 -13.40 1.94
N VAL A 143 -18.80 -12.55 1.50
CA VAL A 143 -19.31 -11.44 2.34
C VAL A 143 -19.99 -11.97 3.58
N LYS A 144 -20.89 -12.97 3.46
CA LYS A 144 -21.53 -13.62 4.61
C LYS A 144 -20.52 -14.21 5.57
N HIS A 145 -19.48 -14.87 5.03
CA HIS A 145 -18.42 -15.42 5.86
C HIS A 145 -17.72 -14.32 6.69
N MET A 146 -17.37 -13.18 6.07
CA MET A 146 -16.76 -12.04 6.78
C MET A 146 -17.66 -11.42 7.84
N GLU A 147 -18.98 -11.37 7.61
CA GLU A 147 -19.95 -10.79 8.54
C GLU A 147 -20.30 -11.72 9.72
N GLU A 148 -20.33 -13.03 9.48
CA GLU A 148 -20.86 -14.02 10.43
C GLU A 148 -19.79 -14.80 11.19
N SER A 149 -18.60 -14.95 10.59
CA SER A 149 -17.54 -15.80 11.10
C SER A 149 -16.36 -15.00 11.63
N PHE A 150 -15.66 -15.55 12.62
CA PHE A 150 -14.36 -15.06 13.00
C PHE A 150 -13.32 -15.61 12.00
N GLU A 151 -12.55 -14.73 11.42
CA GLU A 151 -11.45 -15.11 10.53
C GLU A 151 -10.28 -15.66 11.33
N GLU A 152 -10.33 -16.94 11.67
CA GLU A 152 -9.20 -17.64 12.33
C GLU A 152 -7.97 -17.74 11.42
N ASN A 153 -8.20 -17.79 10.10
CA ASN A 153 -7.16 -17.92 9.09
C ASN A 153 -6.65 -16.56 8.58
N TYR A 154 -7.10 -15.47 9.19
CA TYR A 154 -6.71 -14.16 8.75
C TYR A 154 -5.24 -13.88 9.06
N VAL A 155 -4.55 -13.35 8.09
CA VAL A 155 -3.09 -13.35 8.03
C VAL A 155 -2.50 -12.12 8.71
N TYR A 156 -3.29 -11.03 8.87
CA TYR A 156 -2.79 -9.80 9.45
C TYR A 156 -3.16 -9.68 10.93
N PHE A 157 -2.15 -9.47 11.77
CA PHE A 157 -2.27 -9.58 13.24
C PHE A 157 -3.24 -8.58 13.90
N ILE A 158 -3.50 -7.42 13.26
CA ILE A 158 -4.35 -6.37 13.84
C ILE A 158 -5.84 -6.77 13.80
N PHE A 159 -6.24 -7.57 12.81
CA PHE A 159 -7.65 -7.89 12.56
C PHE A 159 -8.03 -9.33 12.86
N LYS A 160 -7.10 -10.11 13.38
CA LYS A 160 -7.31 -11.53 13.67
C LYS A 160 -8.50 -11.72 14.60
N GLY A 161 -9.46 -12.54 14.18
CA GLY A 161 -10.64 -12.86 14.94
C GLY A 161 -11.75 -11.79 14.91
N ALA A 162 -11.68 -10.82 13.98
CA ALA A 162 -12.72 -9.82 13.81
C ALA A 162 -13.86 -10.34 12.94
N LYS A 163 -15.09 -9.90 13.25
CA LYS A 163 -16.26 -10.00 12.36
C LYS A 163 -16.51 -8.65 11.71
N LEU A 164 -16.83 -8.66 10.42
CA LEU A 164 -17.11 -7.43 9.66
C LEU A 164 -18.63 -7.20 9.54
N GLU A 165 -19.33 -7.15 10.66
CA GLU A 165 -20.80 -7.07 10.75
C GLU A 165 -21.41 -5.84 10.03
N GLY A 166 -20.64 -4.78 9.84
CA GLY A 166 -21.06 -3.55 9.16
C GLY A 166 -20.58 -3.42 7.72
N LEU A 167 -19.89 -4.43 7.18
CA LEU A 167 -19.21 -4.33 5.87
C LEU A 167 -20.16 -3.98 4.74
N ARG A 168 -21.26 -4.71 4.62
CA ARG A 168 -22.27 -4.49 3.58
C ARG A 168 -22.84 -3.07 3.61
N GLY A 169 -23.22 -2.59 4.79
CA GLY A 169 -23.71 -1.23 4.96
C GLY A 169 -22.68 -0.16 4.61
N GLN A 170 -21.40 -0.40 4.88
CA GLN A 170 -20.32 0.52 4.50
C GLN A 170 -20.09 0.51 2.98
N MET A 171 -20.13 -0.65 2.33
CA MET A 171 -20.02 -0.74 0.87
C MET A 171 -21.18 -0.03 0.18
N ASP A 172 -22.42 -0.31 0.60
CA ASP A 172 -23.62 0.30 0.03
C ASP A 172 -23.62 1.82 0.20
N ALA A 173 -23.22 2.31 1.37
CA ALA A 173 -23.12 3.73 1.62
C ALA A 173 -22.04 4.40 0.74
N ALA A 174 -20.89 3.76 0.57
CA ALA A 174 -19.82 4.27 -0.29
C ALA A 174 -20.24 4.32 -1.76
N ILE A 175 -20.90 3.27 -2.25
CA ILE A 175 -21.42 3.22 -3.63
C ILE A 175 -22.52 4.29 -3.83
N ALA A 176 -23.43 4.46 -2.87
CA ALA A 176 -24.47 5.47 -2.93
C ALA A 176 -23.93 6.90 -2.94
N LEU A 177 -22.76 7.13 -2.33
CA LEU A 177 -22.02 8.40 -2.38
C LEU A 177 -21.19 8.58 -3.66
N GLY A 178 -21.29 7.65 -4.61
CA GLY A 178 -20.63 7.74 -5.93
C GLY A 178 -19.20 7.20 -5.96
N ASN A 179 -18.81 6.35 -4.99
CA ASN A 179 -17.51 5.68 -5.04
C ASN A 179 -17.46 4.73 -6.25
N LYS A 180 -16.55 5.01 -7.19
CA LYS A 180 -16.37 4.24 -8.43
C LYS A 180 -15.29 3.15 -8.34
N HIS A 181 -14.69 2.99 -7.16
CA HIS A 181 -13.61 2.02 -6.92
C HIS A 181 -14.12 0.75 -6.22
N MET A 182 -15.41 0.65 -6.01
CA MET A 182 -16.07 -0.56 -5.55
C MET A 182 -17.43 -0.71 -6.22
N CYS A 183 -17.85 -1.94 -6.41
CA CYS A 183 -19.17 -2.28 -6.92
C CYS A 183 -19.62 -3.66 -6.44
N HIS A 184 -20.91 -3.91 -6.58
CA HIS A 184 -21.47 -5.26 -6.61
C HIS A 184 -22.54 -5.34 -7.70
N PHE A 185 -22.61 -6.46 -8.38
CA PHE A 185 -23.56 -6.78 -9.43
C PHE A 185 -23.93 -8.26 -9.38
N ASP A 186 -24.93 -8.67 -10.15
CA ASP A 186 -25.37 -10.06 -10.16
C ASP A 186 -24.43 -10.98 -10.95
N THR A 187 -23.64 -10.40 -11.87
CA THR A 187 -22.79 -11.18 -12.78
C THR A 187 -21.35 -10.70 -12.84
N ILE A 188 -20.44 -11.61 -13.16
CA ILE A 188 -19.04 -11.30 -13.45
C ILE A 188 -18.94 -10.39 -14.68
N HIS A 189 -19.85 -10.52 -15.65
CA HIS A 189 -19.93 -9.64 -16.83
C HIS A 189 -20.06 -8.18 -16.42
N GLU A 190 -21.08 -7.85 -15.62
CA GLU A 190 -21.35 -6.47 -15.17
C GLU A 190 -20.19 -5.91 -14.35
N VAL A 191 -19.59 -6.73 -13.47
CA VAL A 191 -18.40 -6.35 -12.71
C VAL A 191 -17.23 -6.02 -13.64
N CYS A 192 -16.95 -6.87 -14.61
CA CYS A 192 -15.84 -6.68 -15.54
C CYS A 192 -16.06 -5.45 -16.43
N GLU A 193 -17.27 -5.24 -16.93
CA GLU A 193 -17.63 -4.07 -17.72
C GLU A 193 -17.47 -2.77 -16.92
N TYR A 194 -18.00 -2.72 -15.70
CA TYR A 194 -17.91 -1.54 -14.83
C TYR A 194 -16.48 -1.20 -14.43
N MET A 195 -15.69 -2.20 -14.08
CA MET A 195 -14.31 -2.02 -13.61
C MET A 195 -13.29 -1.91 -14.74
N GLY A 196 -13.63 -2.29 -15.97
CA GLY A 196 -12.72 -2.31 -17.12
C GLY A 196 -11.76 -3.49 -17.08
N ILE A 197 -12.20 -4.67 -16.61
CA ILE A 197 -11.41 -5.90 -16.55
C ILE A 197 -11.68 -6.73 -17.80
N ASN A 198 -10.65 -7.39 -18.35
CA ASN A 198 -10.86 -8.36 -19.43
C ASN A 198 -11.69 -9.54 -18.93
N GLU A 199 -12.97 -9.62 -19.35
CA GLU A 199 -13.91 -10.61 -18.85
C GLU A 199 -13.50 -12.05 -19.22
N GLU A 200 -13.08 -12.30 -20.46
CA GLU A 200 -12.73 -13.65 -20.93
C GLU A 200 -11.62 -14.25 -20.08
N GLU A 201 -10.56 -13.51 -19.84
CA GLU A 201 -9.44 -13.96 -19.01
C GLU A 201 -9.81 -14.00 -17.52
N CYS A 202 -10.64 -13.07 -17.05
CA CYS A 202 -11.13 -13.08 -15.67
C CYS A 202 -11.94 -14.34 -15.36
N ARG A 203 -12.85 -14.75 -16.24
CA ARG A 203 -13.61 -16.00 -16.10
C ARG A 203 -12.71 -17.25 -16.09
N LYS A 204 -11.69 -17.29 -16.94
CA LYS A 204 -10.68 -18.38 -16.92
C LYS A 204 -9.91 -18.39 -15.60
N THR A 205 -9.56 -17.21 -15.10
CA THR A 205 -8.85 -17.05 -13.82
C THR A 205 -9.71 -17.53 -12.66
N ILE A 206 -10.98 -17.12 -12.60
CA ILE A 206 -11.94 -17.56 -11.57
C ILE A 206 -12.12 -19.08 -11.62
N ALA A 207 -12.29 -19.65 -12.81
CA ALA A 207 -12.44 -21.11 -12.96
C ALA A 207 -11.22 -21.88 -12.42
N LYS A 208 -10.00 -21.42 -12.73
CA LYS A 208 -8.76 -22.02 -12.19
C LYS A 208 -8.64 -21.84 -10.68
N TYR A 209 -8.98 -20.67 -10.17
CA TYR A 209 -8.95 -20.36 -8.74
C TYR A 209 -9.92 -21.23 -7.95
N ASN A 210 -11.16 -21.38 -8.45
CA ASN A 210 -12.15 -22.29 -7.87
C ASN A 210 -11.67 -23.74 -7.91
N LYS A 211 -11.10 -24.16 -9.06
CA LYS A 211 -10.54 -25.50 -9.23
C LYS A 211 -9.40 -25.80 -8.26
N ALA A 212 -8.54 -24.81 -7.97
CA ALA A 212 -7.47 -24.95 -6.99
C ALA A 212 -7.99 -25.28 -5.58
N LYS A 213 -9.16 -24.72 -5.21
CA LYS A 213 -9.86 -25.10 -3.96
C LYS A 213 -10.35 -26.52 -3.97
N GLU A 214 -11.00 -26.96 -5.07
CA GLU A 214 -11.51 -28.33 -5.22
C GLU A 214 -10.39 -29.36 -5.19
N ASP A 215 -9.29 -29.09 -5.91
CA ASP A 215 -8.14 -29.98 -6.02
C ASP A 215 -7.23 -29.94 -4.79
N ASN A 216 -7.52 -29.06 -3.84
CA ASN A 216 -6.70 -28.79 -2.67
C ASN A 216 -5.23 -28.48 -3.04
N TYR A 217 -5.02 -27.79 -4.16
CA TYR A 217 -3.71 -27.39 -4.67
C TYR A 217 -3.82 -26.25 -5.69
N ASP A 218 -3.06 -25.19 -5.51
CA ASP A 218 -2.93 -24.08 -6.46
C ASP A 218 -1.63 -24.22 -7.28
N PRO A 219 -1.73 -24.60 -8.57
CA PRO A 219 -0.55 -24.81 -9.40
C PRO A 219 0.10 -23.49 -9.87
N ASP A 220 -0.64 -22.38 -9.88
CA ASP A 220 -0.18 -21.12 -10.46
C ASP A 220 0.61 -20.27 -9.46
N PHE A 221 0.15 -20.16 -8.20
CA PHE A 221 0.75 -19.32 -7.18
C PHE A 221 1.06 -20.03 -5.86
N HIS A 222 0.69 -21.31 -5.74
CA HIS A 222 0.89 -22.10 -4.53
C HIS A 222 0.23 -21.52 -3.27
N THR A 223 -0.88 -20.79 -3.46
CA THR A 223 -1.73 -20.32 -2.35
C THR A 223 -2.27 -21.53 -1.59
N ASP A 224 -2.16 -21.54 -0.27
CA ASP A 224 -2.74 -22.61 0.56
C ASP A 224 -4.27 -22.63 0.34
N PRO A 225 -4.86 -23.75 -0.10
CA PRO A 225 -6.28 -23.84 -0.43
C PRO A 225 -7.23 -23.47 0.71
N LYS A 226 -6.76 -23.48 1.96
CA LYS A 226 -7.57 -22.99 3.10
C LYS A 226 -7.95 -21.51 2.96
N TYR A 227 -7.11 -20.69 2.31
CA TYR A 227 -7.36 -19.28 2.06
C TYR A 227 -8.17 -19.00 0.80
N ILE A 228 -8.33 -19.99 -0.09
CA ILE A 228 -9.09 -19.84 -1.32
C ILE A 228 -10.59 -19.82 -0.99
N MET A 229 -11.24 -18.71 -1.28
CA MET A 229 -12.69 -18.55 -1.24
C MET A 229 -13.22 -18.53 -2.68
N PRO A 230 -13.94 -19.58 -3.12
CA PRO A 230 -14.46 -19.67 -4.49
C PRO A 230 -15.38 -18.50 -4.83
N VAL A 231 -15.36 -18.08 -6.09
CA VAL A 231 -16.23 -17.02 -6.60
C VAL A 231 -17.29 -17.62 -7.52
N ASN A 232 -18.56 -17.51 -7.14
CA ASN A 232 -19.70 -18.11 -7.83
C ASN A 232 -20.86 -17.11 -8.00
N GLU A 233 -21.29 -16.90 -9.25
CA GLU A 233 -22.45 -16.03 -9.56
C GLU A 233 -23.76 -16.55 -8.94
N GLU A 234 -23.90 -17.86 -8.77
CA GLU A 234 -25.09 -18.46 -8.18
C GLU A 234 -25.25 -18.19 -6.65
N SER A 235 -24.21 -17.68 -6.00
CA SER A 235 -24.24 -17.36 -4.57
C SER A 235 -25.05 -16.08 -4.25
N GLY A 236 -25.23 -15.21 -5.23
CA GLY A 236 -25.79 -13.87 -5.13
C GLY A 236 -24.93 -12.85 -5.83
N HIS A 237 -24.73 -11.68 -5.21
CA HIS A 237 -23.88 -10.66 -5.82
C HIS A 237 -22.41 -11.04 -5.90
N ILE A 238 -21.76 -10.54 -6.94
CA ILE A 238 -20.30 -10.49 -7.10
C ILE A 238 -19.83 -9.10 -6.73
N TYR A 239 -18.88 -9.03 -5.83
CA TYR A 239 -18.28 -7.80 -5.33
C TYR A 239 -16.91 -7.60 -5.95
N CYS A 240 -16.55 -6.35 -6.20
CA CYS A 240 -15.23 -6.02 -6.69
C CYS A 240 -14.72 -4.71 -6.09
N PHE A 241 -13.47 -4.73 -5.63
CA PHE A 241 -12.73 -3.56 -5.17
C PHE A 241 -11.57 -3.29 -6.11
N ARG A 242 -11.45 -2.05 -6.61
CA ARG A 242 -10.22 -1.57 -7.25
C ARG A 242 -9.30 -1.08 -6.16
N ILE A 243 -8.17 -1.77 -5.99
CA ILE A 243 -7.21 -1.54 -4.92
C ILE A 243 -5.94 -0.94 -5.52
N PHE A 244 -5.49 0.17 -4.97
CA PHE A 244 -4.26 0.83 -5.36
C PHE A 244 -3.12 0.51 -4.37
N ALA A 245 -1.88 0.65 -4.85
CA ALA A 245 -0.75 0.78 -3.97
C ALA A 245 -0.86 2.11 -3.23
N GLY A 246 -1.30 2.06 -1.99
CA GLY A 246 -1.35 3.22 -1.12
C GLY A 246 -0.02 3.46 -0.40
N ALA A 247 0.07 4.53 0.38
CA ALA A 247 1.27 4.86 1.13
C ALA A 247 0.98 5.44 2.50
N TYR A 248 1.73 4.99 3.50
CA TYR A 248 1.87 5.70 4.77
C TYR A 248 2.82 6.88 4.63
N ASP A 249 3.91 6.68 3.87
CA ASP A 249 4.93 7.68 3.58
C ASP A 249 5.75 7.28 2.33
N THR A 250 6.82 8.01 2.07
CA THR A 250 7.84 7.66 1.09
C THR A 250 9.18 7.47 1.77
N MET A 251 9.97 6.52 1.27
CA MET A 251 11.31 6.22 1.78
C MET A 251 12.36 6.51 0.72
N GLY A 252 13.52 7.04 1.16
CA GLY A 252 14.63 7.39 0.28
C GLY A 252 14.67 8.88 -0.07
N GLY A 253 15.50 9.20 -1.04
CA GLY A 253 15.76 10.57 -1.51
C GLY A 253 17.18 11.02 -1.27
N LEU A 254 17.83 10.64 -0.15
CA LEU A 254 19.19 11.02 0.17
C LEU A 254 20.07 9.81 0.47
N ALA A 255 21.32 9.85 -0.03
CA ALA A 255 22.33 8.85 0.30
C ALA A 255 23.07 9.23 1.58
N ILE A 256 23.30 8.24 2.44
CA ILE A 256 24.16 8.39 3.62
C ILE A 256 25.19 7.28 3.69
N ASN A 257 26.27 7.50 4.47
CA ASN A 257 27.22 6.47 4.80
C ASN A 257 26.89 5.79 6.15
N GLU A 258 27.76 4.88 6.59
CA GLU A 258 27.63 4.16 7.85
C GLU A 258 27.69 5.02 9.11
N ASN A 259 28.08 6.29 9.00
CA ASN A 259 28.10 7.26 10.09
C ASN A 259 26.94 8.26 10.02
N GLY A 260 25.98 8.07 9.09
CA GLY A 260 24.85 8.96 8.89
C GLY A 260 25.19 10.28 8.17
N ASN A 261 26.42 10.46 7.66
CA ASN A 261 26.75 11.63 6.83
C ASN A 261 26.03 11.53 5.49
N ILE A 262 25.41 12.64 5.07
CA ILE A 262 24.88 12.76 3.72
C ILE A 262 26.03 12.78 2.72
N LEU A 263 25.88 12.02 1.65
CA LEU A 263 26.88 11.89 0.58
C LEU A 263 26.61 12.86 -0.56
N ASP A 264 27.67 13.36 -1.15
CA ASP A 264 27.62 14.07 -2.44
C ASP A 264 27.55 13.10 -3.64
N LYS A 265 27.49 13.65 -4.86
CA LYS A 265 27.40 12.88 -6.11
C LYS A 265 28.61 11.96 -6.34
N ASP A 266 29.76 12.25 -5.72
CA ASP A 266 30.99 11.47 -5.80
C ASP A 266 31.10 10.44 -4.67
N ASN A 267 30.06 10.25 -3.87
CA ASN A 267 29.99 9.41 -2.67
C ASN A 267 30.94 9.87 -1.54
N LYS A 268 31.26 11.16 -1.48
CA LYS A 268 32.03 11.72 -0.38
C LYS A 268 31.09 12.33 0.65
N PRO A 269 31.40 12.22 1.96
CA PRO A 269 30.61 12.88 3.00
C PRO A 269 30.61 14.40 2.80
N ILE A 270 29.42 15.02 2.84
CA ILE A 270 29.30 16.48 2.98
C ILE A 270 29.62 16.81 4.42
N GLU A 271 30.58 17.72 4.62
CA GLU A 271 31.09 18.06 5.94
C GLU A 271 29.98 18.60 6.86
N ALA A 272 29.93 18.11 8.07
CA ALA A 272 29.00 18.51 9.14
C ALA A 272 27.50 18.33 8.79
N LEU A 273 27.15 17.56 7.74
CA LEU A 273 25.79 17.34 7.30
C LEU A 273 25.41 15.84 7.46
N TYR A 274 24.33 15.61 8.18
CA TYR A 274 23.83 14.28 8.51
C TYR A 274 22.37 14.13 8.13
N GLY A 275 21.92 12.89 7.87
CA GLY A 275 20.56 12.57 7.52
C GLY A 275 19.96 11.50 8.39
N ALA A 276 18.65 11.58 8.68
CA ALA A 276 17.92 10.58 9.45
C ALA A 276 16.48 10.45 9.01
N GLY A 277 15.86 9.31 9.33
CA GLY A 277 14.45 9.04 9.06
C GLY A 277 14.18 8.62 7.62
N ASP A 278 12.93 8.77 7.20
CA ASP A 278 12.42 8.22 5.93
C ASP A 278 13.19 8.71 4.70
N MET A 279 13.66 9.95 4.72
CA MET A 279 14.43 10.54 3.63
C MET A 279 15.77 9.85 3.34
N VAL A 280 16.29 9.02 4.26
CA VAL A 280 17.56 8.29 4.11
C VAL A 280 17.38 6.77 4.15
N THR A 281 16.24 6.26 4.62
CA THR A 281 16.03 4.82 4.83
C THR A 281 16.09 4.01 3.53
N GLY A 282 15.81 4.61 2.38
CA GLY A 282 16.03 3.99 1.08
C GLY A 282 17.47 3.56 0.81
N SER A 283 18.45 4.17 1.49
CA SER A 283 19.87 3.79 1.41
C SER A 283 20.17 2.44 2.11
N PHE A 284 19.34 2.03 3.07
CA PHE A 284 19.51 0.79 3.84
C PHE A 284 18.61 -0.33 3.35
N TYR A 285 17.35 -0.01 3.02
CA TYR A 285 16.36 -1.03 2.68
C TYR A 285 16.32 -1.37 1.20
N GLY A 286 17.03 -0.59 0.37
CA GLY A 286 16.98 -0.75 -1.08
C GLY A 286 15.57 -0.52 -1.60
N GLU A 287 15.01 -1.52 -2.26
CA GLU A 287 13.58 -1.51 -2.55
C GLU A 287 12.79 -1.86 -1.29
N PRO A 288 11.65 -1.19 -1.03
CA PRO A 288 10.99 -1.23 0.27
C PRO A 288 10.56 -2.64 0.63
N THR A 289 11.16 -3.13 1.66
CA THR A 289 10.74 -4.30 2.39
C THR A 289 10.58 -3.87 3.83
N SER A 290 9.66 -2.93 4.09
CA SER A 290 9.39 -2.63 5.48
C SER A 290 8.56 -3.77 6.05
N ASN A 291 9.13 -4.51 6.97
CA ASN A 291 8.36 -5.30 7.91
C ASN A 291 7.60 -4.34 8.83
N ALA A 292 6.53 -4.82 9.45
CA ALA A 292 5.81 -4.03 10.45
C ALA A 292 6.79 -3.40 11.46
N GLY A 293 6.73 -2.08 11.59
CA GLY A 293 7.64 -1.29 12.44
C GLY A 293 8.98 -0.92 11.79
N GLY A 294 9.27 -1.35 10.57
CA GLY A 294 10.58 -1.11 9.91
C GLY A 294 10.89 0.38 9.73
N THR A 295 9.92 1.19 9.35
CA THR A 295 10.09 2.65 9.20
C THR A 295 10.39 3.32 10.54
N VAL A 296 9.66 2.97 11.61
CA VAL A 296 9.91 3.51 12.97
C VAL A 296 11.30 3.14 13.45
N PHE A 297 11.69 1.86 13.36
CA PHE A 297 13.02 1.43 13.77
C PHE A 297 14.11 2.02 12.88
N GLY A 298 13.89 2.15 11.59
CA GLY A 298 14.79 2.82 10.66
C GLY A 298 15.03 4.28 11.05
N SER A 299 13.97 5.01 11.35
CA SER A 299 14.05 6.41 11.80
C SER A 299 14.75 6.55 13.14
N MET A 300 14.47 5.67 14.11
CA MET A 300 15.16 5.67 15.41
C MET A 300 16.65 5.35 15.25
N THR A 301 16.99 4.34 14.47
CA THR A 301 18.38 3.91 14.28
C THR A 301 19.19 4.97 13.56
N THR A 302 18.67 5.53 12.46
CA THR A 302 19.35 6.57 11.71
C THR A 302 19.45 7.88 12.51
N GLY A 303 18.42 8.19 13.33
CA GLY A 303 18.44 9.34 14.24
C GLY A 303 19.52 9.25 15.31
N LEU A 304 19.67 8.09 15.95
CA LEU A 304 20.76 7.82 16.92
C LEU A 304 22.12 7.94 16.24
N LEU A 305 22.30 7.29 15.09
CA LEU A 305 23.55 7.30 14.34
C LEU A 305 23.96 8.72 13.93
N ALA A 306 23.04 9.50 13.36
CA ALA A 306 23.29 10.87 12.97
C ALA A 306 23.57 11.77 14.19
N GLY A 307 22.86 11.57 15.30
CA GLY A 307 23.05 12.30 16.54
C GLY A 307 24.43 12.08 17.16
N ASP A 308 24.85 10.81 17.31
CA ASP A 308 26.16 10.45 17.87
C ASP A 308 27.30 10.99 17.01
N SER A 309 27.19 10.82 15.69
CA SER A 309 28.20 11.29 14.75
C SER A 309 28.32 12.81 14.70
N ALA A 310 27.18 13.52 14.70
CA ALA A 310 27.14 14.98 14.76
C ALA A 310 27.75 15.52 16.07
N ALA A 311 27.45 14.87 17.21
CA ALA A 311 28.02 15.22 18.50
C ALA A 311 29.53 14.97 18.56
N ALA A 312 30.01 13.88 17.99
CA ALA A 312 31.44 13.60 17.88
C ALA A 312 32.17 14.65 17.03
N TYR A 313 31.60 15.02 15.90
CA TYR A 313 32.13 16.08 15.03
C TYR A 313 32.27 17.40 15.78
N VAL A 314 31.21 17.87 16.45
CA VAL A 314 31.25 19.13 17.21
C VAL A 314 32.28 19.12 18.32
N LYS A 315 32.49 18.00 19.00
CA LYS A 315 33.52 17.85 20.04
C LYS A 315 34.95 17.86 19.48
N SER A 316 35.14 17.63 18.21
CA SER A 316 36.43 17.61 17.54
C SER A 316 36.89 18.98 17.02
N LEU A 317 36.00 19.95 16.99
CA LEU A 317 36.29 21.35 16.66
C LEU A 317 36.91 22.10 17.82
#